data_f12ab42a6e79f72bc75fb591bc2af286
#
_entry.id   f12ab42a6e79f72bc75fb591bc2af286
#
_cell.length_a   1.000
_cell.length_b   1.000
_cell.length_c   1.000
_cell.angle_alpha   90.00
_cell.angle_beta   90.00
_cell.angle_gamma   90.00
#
_symmetry.space_group_name_H-M   'P 1'
#
loop_
_entity.id
_entity.type
_entity.pdbx_description
1 polymer ?
#
loop_
_entity_poly.entity_id
_entity_poly.type
_entity_poly.pdbx_seq_one_letter_code
_entity_poly.pdbx_strand_id
1 'polypeptide(L)'
;MHEMGIAQELVRIALDALPQDLENPRVETLNLKIGKLSSVVEHSLTFCFEIITKDTPLENARLEIEVVPVRIRCTGCGKEWEAENPVFQCSDCKQGKIEMLSGREVEIVSLELL
;
A
#
# COMPACT_ATOMS: atom_id res chain seq x y z
N MET A 1 -9.13 6.40 8.08
CA MET A 1 -7.87 5.65 8.24
C MET A 1 -6.83 6.57 8.83
N HIS A 2 -6.10 6.11 9.81
CA HIS A 2 -5.12 6.94 10.51
C HIS A 2 -3.76 6.81 9.84
N GLU A 3 -3.45 7.74 8.94
CA GLU A 3 -2.20 7.71 8.19
C GLU A 3 -0.95 7.73 9.07
N MET A 4 -1.02 8.40 10.23
CA MET A 4 0.11 8.40 11.15
C MET A 4 0.41 6.98 11.65
N GLY A 5 -0.61 6.21 12.00
CA GLY A 5 -0.42 4.82 12.44
C GLY A 5 0.15 3.95 11.33
N ILE A 6 -0.31 4.16 10.10
CA ILE A 6 0.22 3.44 8.93
C ILE A 6 1.68 3.81 8.71
N ALA A 7 1.99 5.11 8.76
CA ALA A 7 3.37 5.57 8.58
C ALA A 7 4.29 4.96 9.64
N GLN A 8 3.87 4.91 10.89
CA GLN A 8 4.65 4.31 11.97
C GLN A 8 4.93 2.84 11.71
N GLU A 9 3.93 2.09 11.25
CA GLU A 9 4.09 0.67 10.95
C GLU A 9 5.01 0.46 9.74
N LEU A 10 4.88 1.28 8.71
CA LEU A 10 5.75 1.21 7.54
C LEU A 10 7.20 1.47 7.91
N VAL A 11 7.44 2.48 8.76
CA VAL A 11 8.79 2.81 9.22
C VAL A 11 9.37 1.65 10.03
N ARG A 12 8.57 1.06 10.92
CA ARG A 12 9.02 -0.08 11.72
C ARG A 12 9.44 -1.24 10.85
N ILE A 13 8.61 -1.60 9.88
CA ILE A 13 8.91 -2.70 8.95
C ILE A 13 10.16 -2.39 8.14
N ALA A 14 10.28 -1.18 7.62
CA ALA A 14 11.42 -0.78 6.82
C ALA A 14 12.72 -0.83 7.62
N LEU A 15 12.70 -0.35 8.85
CA LEU A 15 13.88 -0.38 9.72
C LEU A 15 14.30 -1.82 10.02
N ASP A 16 13.32 -2.71 10.28
CA ASP A 16 13.60 -4.12 10.53
C ASP A 16 14.19 -4.83 9.31
N ALA A 17 13.89 -4.34 8.12
CA ALA A 17 14.35 -4.93 6.86
C ALA A 17 15.76 -4.46 6.46
N LEU A 18 16.30 -3.44 7.13
CA LEU A 18 17.63 -2.94 6.78
C LEU A 18 18.71 -3.96 7.13
N PRO A 19 19.72 -4.15 6.25
CA PRO A 19 20.83 -5.04 6.56
C PRO A 19 21.58 -4.56 7.81
N GLN A 20 21.83 -5.49 8.73
CA GLN A 20 22.48 -5.15 10.00
C GLN A 20 23.99 -4.95 9.86
N ASP A 21 24.57 -5.43 8.77
CA ASP A 21 26.00 -5.35 8.51
C ASP A 21 26.44 -4.06 7.83
N LEU A 22 25.50 -3.19 7.48
CA LEU A 22 25.81 -1.90 6.88
C LEU A 22 25.98 -0.84 7.94
N GLU A 23 27.03 -0.02 7.79
CA GLU A 23 27.23 1.16 8.63
C GLU A 23 26.43 2.30 8.05
N ASN A 24 25.65 2.97 8.91
CA ASN A 24 24.86 4.16 8.54
C ASN A 24 24.04 3.97 7.26
N PRO A 25 23.19 2.93 7.21
CA PRO A 25 22.37 2.74 6.02
C PRO A 25 21.42 3.92 5.82
N ARG A 26 21.21 4.30 4.57
CA ARG A 26 20.27 5.35 4.19
C ARG A 26 19.34 4.82 3.14
N VAL A 27 18.06 5.03 3.33
CA VAL A 27 17.04 4.64 2.36
C VAL A 27 16.78 5.81 1.43
N GLU A 28 16.89 5.56 0.14
CA GLU A 28 16.55 6.56 -0.88
C GLU A 28 15.08 6.53 -1.21
N THR A 29 14.53 5.33 -1.41
CA THR A 29 13.15 5.17 -1.84
C THR A 29 12.51 3.99 -1.13
N LEU A 30 11.25 4.18 -0.73
CA LEU A 30 10.40 3.12 -0.19
C LEU A 30 9.25 2.92 -1.17
N ASN A 31 9.19 1.74 -1.79
CA ASN A 31 8.18 1.43 -2.78
C ASN A 31 7.00 0.73 -2.13
N LEU A 32 5.81 1.31 -2.30
CA LEU A 32 4.58 0.83 -1.67
C LEU A 32 3.53 0.46 -2.71
N LYS A 33 2.66 -0.48 -2.33
CA LYS A 33 1.39 -0.71 -3.03
C LYS A 33 0.26 -0.33 -2.10
N ILE A 34 -0.62 0.53 -2.59
CA ILE A 34 -1.79 0.98 -1.82
C ILE A 34 -3.03 0.78 -2.67
N GLY A 35 -3.97 -0.02 -2.16
CA GLY A 35 -5.20 -0.31 -2.86
C GLY A 35 -6.17 0.87 -2.84
N LYS A 36 -6.96 1.01 -3.89
CA LYS A 36 -7.93 2.11 -4.00
C LYS A 36 -8.96 2.13 -2.88
N LEU A 37 -9.29 0.97 -2.32
CA LEU A 37 -10.27 0.88 -1.23
C LEU A 37 -9.65 0.90 0.16
N SER A 38 -8.34 1.12 0.25
CA SER A 38 -7.68 1.19 1.56
C SER A 38 -8.06 2.44 2.35
N SER A 39 -8.63 3.44 1.68
CA SER A 39 -8.98 4.73 2.25
C SER A 39 -7.77 5.54 2.73
N VAL A 40 -6.57 5.15 2.32
CA VAL A 40 -5.36 5.89 2.67
C VAL A 40 -5.24 7.11 1.77
N VAL A 41 -5.07 8.28 2.39
CA VAL A 41 -4.84 9.51 1.67
C VAL A 41 -3.33 9.67 1.46
N GLU A 42 -2.87 9.57 0.22
CA GLU A 42 -1.43 9.59 -0.09
C GLU A 42 -0.71 10.81 0.46
N HIS A 43 -1.31 11.98 0.27
CA HIS A 43 -0.72 13.23 0.73
C HIS A 43 -0.51 13.23 2.25
N SER A 44 -1.51 12.77 2.99
CA SER A 44 -1.43 12.69 4.44
C SER A 44 -0.42 11.66 4.89
N LEU A 45 -0.34 10.53 4.19
CA LEU A 45 0.65 9.50 4.49
C LEU A 45 2.06 10.03 4.31
N THR A 46 2.32 10.71 3.19
CA THR A 46 3.64 11.28 2.90
C THR A 46 4.02 12.32 3.95
N PHE A 47 3.07 13.15 4.35
CA PHE A 47 3.30 14.17 5.38
C PHE A 47 3.66 13.53 6.72
N CYS A 48 2.90 12.53 7.14
CA CYS A 48 3.19 11.80 8.39
C CYS A 48 4.54 11.11 8.33
N PHE A 49 4.85 10.49 7.19
CA PHE A 49 6.11 9.81 6.98
C PHE A 49 7.29 10.78 7.11
N GLU A 50 7.19 11.97 6.53
CA GLU A 50 8.24 12.98 6.63
C GLU A 50 8.51 13.39 8.08
N ILE A 51 7.45 13.48 8.88
CA ILE A 51 7.59 13.88 10.27
C ILE A 51 8.31 12.81 11.10
N ILE A 52 7.87 11.55 10.96
CA ILE A 52 8.36 10.50 11.86
C ILE A 52 9.70 9.91 11.44
N THR A 53 10.18 10.22 10.24
CA THR A 53 11.45 9.68 9.76
C THR A 53 12.65 10.57 10.08
N LYS A 54 12.42 11.74 10.66
CA LYS A 54 13.52 12.62 11.05
C LYS A 54 14.47 11.90 12.01
N ASP A 55 15.75 12.04 11.76
CA ASP A 55 16.81 11.42 12.56
C ASP A 55 16.81 9.89 12.50
N THR A 56 16.25 9.31 11.41
CA THR A 56 16.27 7.89 11.15
C THR A 56 16.94 7.62 9.80
N PRO A 57 17.28 6.36 9.50
CA PRO A 57 17.80 6.01 8.18
C PRO A 57 16.86 6.30 7.02
N LEU A 58 15.58 6.55 7.29
CA LEU A 58 14.59 6.89 6.27
C LEU A 58 14.37 8.39 6.11
N GLU A 59 15.15 9.22 6.81
CA GLU A 59 15.02 10.67 6.65
C GLU A 59 15.32 11.05 5.19
N ASN A 60 14.44 11.85 4.61
CA ASN A 60 14.50 12.29 3.21
C ASN A 60 14.25 11.16 2.19
N ALA A 61 13.85 9.97 2.64
CA ALA A 61 13.47 8.92 1.72
C ALA A 61 12.18 9.31 1.01
N ARG A 62 12.07 8.91 -0.26
CA ARG A 62 10.90 9.18 -1.08
C ARG A 62 9.95 7.98 -1.02
N LEU A 63 8.66 8.27 -0.88
CA LEU A 63 7.62 7.25 -1.03
C LEU A 63 7.21 7.19 -2.48
N GLU A 64 7.36 6.02 -3.09
CA GLU A 64 6.84 5.74 -4.43
C GLU A 64 5.62 4.85 -4.24
N ILE A 65 4.46 5.36 -4.57
CA ILE A 65 3.20 4.66 -4.33
C ILE A 65 2.59 4.19 -5.63
N GLU A 66 2.40 2.88 -5.73
CA GLU A 66 1.63 2.28 -6.82
C GLU A 66 0.21 2.07 -6.30
N VAL A 67 -0.76 2.67 -6.98
CA VAL A 67 -2.16 2.51 -6.60
C VAL A 67 -2.68 1.23 -7.25
N VAL A 68 -3.17 0.31 -6.41
CA VAL A 68 -3.65 -0.99 -6.89
C VAL A 68 -5.16 -0.90 -7.13
N PRO A 69 -5.62 -1.22 -8.34
CA PRO A 69 -7.06 -1.14 -8.67
C PRO A 69 -7.85 -2.22 -7.95
N VAL A 70 -9.15 -2.01 -7.85
CA VAL A 70 -10.07 -2.97 -7.26
C VAL A 70 -10.41 -4.02 -8.32
N ARG A 71 -10.01 -5.25 -8.10
CA ARG A 71 -10.37 -6.36 -8.96
C ARG A 71 -11.29 -7.31 -8.19
N ILE A 72 -12.31 -7.76 -8.88
CA ILE A 72 -13.38 -8.57 -8.27
C ILE A 72 -13.60 -9.80 -9.14
N ARG A 73 -13.92 -10.91 -8.49
CA ARG A 73 -14.31 -12.15 -9.17
C ARG A 73 -15.68 -12.59 -8.67
N CYS A 74 -16.55 -12.97 -9.59
CA CYS A 74 -17.81 -13.58 -9.24
C CYS A 74 -17.59 -15.05 -8.94
N THR A 75 -17.98 -15.50 -7.75
CA THR A 75 -17.82 -16.91 -7.38
C THR A 75 -18.89 -17.81 -8.04
N GLY A 76 -19.95 -17.19 -8.59
CA GLY A 76 -21.00 -17.94 -9.27
C GLY A 76 -20.66 -18.33 -10.71
N CYS A 77 -20.05 -17.41 -11.47
CA CYS A 77 -19.72 -17.65 -12.87
C CYS A 77 -18.24 -17.52 -13.22
N GLY A 78 -17.42 -17.09 -12.27
CA GLY A 78 -15.99 -16.96 -12.49
C GLY A 78 -15.53 -15.71 -13.20
N LYS A 79 -16.46 -14.82 -13.58
CA LYS A 79 -16.10 -13.58 -14.27
C LYS A 79 -15.27 -12.69 -13.34
N GLU A 80 -14.22 -12.07 -13.91
CA GLU A 80 -13.40 -11.11 -13.20
C GLU A 80 -13.49 -9.77 -13.92
N TRP A 81 -13.45 -8.70 -13.13
CA TRP A 81 -13.47 -7.35 -13.69
C TRP A 81 -12.78 -6.38 -12.74
N GLU A 82 -12.38 -5.23 -13.29
CA GLU A 82 -11.85 -4.13 -12.52
C GLU A 82 -12.99 -3.17 -12.20
N ALA A 83 -13.20 -2.87 -10.92
CA ALA A 83 -14.29 -2.01 -10.48
C ALA A 83 -13.80 -0.59 -10.28
N GLU A 84 -14.35 0.36 -11.03
CA GLU A 84 -14.05 1.78 -10.84
C GLU A 84 -14.92 2.38 -9.74
N ASN A 85 -16.13 1.87 -9.60
CA ASN A 85 -17.07 2.28 -8.57
C ASN A 85 -17.38 1.08 -7.68
N PRO A 86 -17.80 1.29 -6.43
CA PRO A 86 -18.11 0.19 -5.53
C PRO A 86 -19.43 -0.52 -5.90
N VAL A 87 -19.50 -1.05 -7.11
CA VAL A 87 -20.59 -1.90 -7.55
C VAL A 87 -20.12 -3.33 -7.39
N PHE A 88 -20.65 -3.99 -6.38
CA PHE A 88 -20.23 -5.33 -6.01
C PHE A 88 -21.27 -6.37 -6.42
N GLN A 89 -21.63 -6.34 -7.71
CA GLN A 89 -22.58 -7.29 -8.26
C GLN A 89 -22.12 -7.69 -9.66
N CYS A 90 -22.13 -9.00 -9.93
CA CYS A 90 -21.78 -9.48 -11.27
C CYS A 90 -22.85 -9.05 -12.28
N SER A 91 -22.42 -8.40 -13.36
CA SER A 91 -23.34 -7.93 -14.39
C SER A 91 -23.92 -9.08 -15.23
N ASP A 92 -23.25 -10.21 -15.27
CA ASP A 92 -23.67 -11.34 -16.11
C ASP A 92 -24.68 -12.24 -15.42
N CYS A 93 -24.36 -12.73 -14.22
CA CYS A 93 -25.27 -13.68 -13.54
C CYS A 93 -26.11 -13.02 -12.46
N LYS A 94 -25.74 -11.87 -11.96
CA LYS A 94 -26.45 -11.09 -10.94
C LYS A 94 -26.76 -11.90 -9.67
N GLN A 95 -26.19 -13.07 -9.56
CA GLN A 95 -26.33 -13.96 -8.42
C GLN A 95 -24.93 -14.38 -8.02
N GLY A 96 -24.82 -14.99 -6.90
CA GLY A 96 -23.54 -15.42 -6.42
C GLY A 96 -22.83 -14.31 -5.66
N LYS A 97 -21.87 -14.72 -4.89
CA LYS A 97 -21.07 -13.83 -4.06
C LYS A 97 -19.87 -13.37 -4.84
N ILE A 98 -19.42 -12.18 -4.54
CA ILE A 98 -18.21 -11.64 -5.13
C ILE A 98 -17.05 -11.84 -4.18
N GLU A 99 -15.86 -11.92 -4.74
CA GLU A 99 -14.62 -12.02 -4.01
C GLU A 99 -13.70 -10.89 -4.47
N MET A 100 -13.18 -10.13 -3.53
CA MET A 100 -12.25 -9.06 -3.87
C MET A 100 -10.85 -9.64 -4.02
N LEU A 101 -10.27 -9.51 -5.20
CA LEU A 101 -8.93 -10.02 -5.49
C LEU A 101 -7.84 -9.01 -5.15
N SER A 102 -8.14 -7.72 -5.27
CA SER A 102 -7.19 -6.65 -4.94
C SER A 102 -7.93 -5.36 -4.64
N GLY A 103 -7.22 -4.39 -4.06
CA GLY A 103 -7.76 -3.05 -3.84
C GLY A 103 -7.70 -2.58 -2.39
N ARG A 104 -7.30 -3.43 -1.45
CA ARG A 104 -7.18 -3.07 -0.03
C ARG A 104 -5.76 -3.11 0.50
N GLU A 105 -4.80 -3.35 -0.36
CA GLU A 105 -3.40 -3.50 0.04
C GLU A 105 -2.85 -2.22 0.64
N VAL A 106 -2.02 -2.37 1.66
CA VAL A 106 -1.11 -1.35 2.15
C VAL A 106 0.16 -2.13 2.48
N GLU A 107 1.10 -2.16 1.56
CA GLU A 107 2.28 -3.01 1.75
C GLU A 107 3.54 -2.40 1.16
N ILE A 108 4.67 -2.76 1.76
CA ILE A 108 5.99 -2.40 1.24
C ILE A 108 6.38 -3.46 0.23
N VAL A 109 6.71 -3.03 -0.98
CA VAL A 109 7.19 -3.92 -2.03
C VAL A 109 8.69 -4.08 -1.92
N SER A 110 9.39 -2.97 -1.76
CA SER A 110 10.86 -2.94 -1.68
C SER A 110 11.34 -1.61 -1.15
N LEU A 111 12.60 -1.57 -0.76
CA LEU A 111 13.26 -0.32 -0.45
C LEU A 111 14.57 -0.25 -1.24
N GLU A 112 14.95 0.96 -1.61
CA GLU A 112 16.19 1.21 -2.34
C GLU A 112 17.12 2.00 -1.45
N LEU A 113 18.33 1.50 -1.30
CA LEU A 113 19.35 2.15 -0.48
C LEU A 113 20.18 3.11 -1.31
N LEU A 114 20.69 4.13 -0.66
CA LEU A 114 21.68 5.02 -1.26
C LEU A 114 23.01 4.30 -1.43
#